data_f9623dec2c8ecca1a4a3345142819ad6
#
_entry.id   f9623dec2c8ecca1a4a3345142819ad6
#
_cell.length_a   1.000
_cell.length_b   1.000
_cell.length_c   1.000
_cell.angle_alpha   90.00
_cell.angle_beta   90.00
_cell.angle_gamma   90.00
#
_symmetry.space_group_name_H-M   'P 1'
#
loop_
_entity.id
_entity.type
_entity.pdbx_description
1 polymer ?
#
loop_
_entity_poly.entity_id
_entity_poly.type
_entity_poly.pdbx_seq_one_letter_code
_entity_poly.pdbx_strand_id
1 'polypeptide(L)'
;SSTSSLQVSDFNKLYDANFYNLIMYGADMRDCEKIADYLIKPVNPNQLLLSIKKNVHKNVIISETTTVGYQQEFGRIGMQINDSLTTDDWMEVYKKLVYWEIELENSQVPMTDMLRMQKQEANNAFGKFVKKNYVDWIQHPEIRPLMSPDLFKKKVFPMLDNGDKVFFILIDNFRLDQWREVKDLLAEYYTFDESLYYSILPTATQYARNSIFSGLMPLQIEKMFPELWVDEDSEEGKNLNEAPLIQTQIERFRKKYTFSYHKVHDSQYNDKLLNIVPSLLHNQLNVVVLNFVDMLSHARTENKMIRELAQSEAAYRSLTRSWFQHSGTLELFKRIAGKGYKVIVTTDHGTIRVDNPEKVIGDKNTNTNLRYKVGKNLNYNPKDVFDIRFPDKAGLPSPNLSSKYIFAMNNDFFAYPNNYNYYVSYYKNTFQHGGISMEEMLIPFITMTVK
;
A
#
# COMPACT_ATOMS: atom_id res chain seq x y z
N SER A 1 31.50 -15.49 11.32
CA SER A 1 32.23 -16.13 12.42
C SER A 1 31.35 -16.97 13.36
N SER A 2 30.04 -16.74 13.35
CA SER A 2 29.08 -17.50 14.21
C SER A 2 28.75 -18.90 13.67
N THR A 3 29.00 -19.17 12.38
CA THR A 3 28.67 -20.45 11.76
C THR A 3 29.66 -21.57 12.03
N SER A 4 30.88 -21.26 12.49
CA SER A 4 31.92 -22.23 12.79
C SER A 4 31.77 -22.92 14.16
N SER A 5 30.87 -22.44 15.03
CA SER A 5 30.71 -22.96 16.39
C SER A 5 29.48 -23.85 16.60
N LEU A 6 28.62 -24.05 15.57
CA LEU A 6 27.43 -24.88 15.71
C LEU A 6 27.81 -26.36 15.76
N GLN A 7 27.50 -27.01 16.89
CA GLN A 7 27.77 -28.43 17.16
C GLN A 7 26.44 -29.20 17.22
N VAL A 8 26.52 -30.55 17.16
CA VAL A 8 25.33 -31.42 17.33
C VAL A 8 24.67 -31.23 18.70
N SER A 9 25.49 -30.95 19.74
CA SER A 9 24.99 -30.63 21.08
C SER A 9 24.14 -29.36 21.12
N ASP A 10 24.49 -28.36 20.29
CA ASP A 10 23.72 -27.10 20.21
C ASP A 10 22.41 -27.32 19.45
N PHE A 11 22.40 -28.22 18.45
CA PHE A 11 21.19 -28.62 17.76
C PHE A 11 20.17 -29.30 18.69
N ASN A 12 20.62 -30.21 19.55
CA ASN A 12 19.73 -30.84 20.53
C ASN A 12 19.11 -29.85 21.50
N LYS A 13 19.86 -28.82 21.90
CA LYS A 13 19.32 -27.70 22.74
C LYS A 13 18.31 -26.86 21.95
N LEU A 14 18.55 -26.64 20.66
CA LEU A 14 17.65 -25.90 19.77
C LEU A 14 16.38 -26.67 19.45
N TYR A 15 16.46 -28.01 19.40
CA TYR A 15 15.30 -28.88 19.15
C TYR A 15 14.26 -28.76 20.28
N ASP A 16 14.72 -28.63 21.53
CA ASP A 16 13.87 -28.43 22.70
C ASP A 16 13.47 -26.97 22.93
N ALA A 17 13.99 -26.04 22.12
CA ALA A 17 13.72 -24.62 22.22
C ALA A 17 12.70 -24.14 21.19
N ASN A 18 11.92 -23.13 21.53
CA ASN A 18 11.00 -22.47 20.63
C ASN A 18 11.73 -21.94 19.36
N PHE A 19 11.01 -21.84 18.26
CA PHE A 19 11.45 -21.33 16.95
C PHE A 19 12.30 -20.03 17.01
N TYR A 20 12.08 -19.21 18.01
CA TYR A 20 12.82 -17.96 18.26
C TYR A 20 14.33 -18.15 18.41
N ASN A 21 14.77 -19.31 18.91
CA ASN A 21 16.18 -19.58 19.10
C ASN A 21 16.92 -19.90 17.78
N LEU A 22 16.21 -20.37 16.76
CA LEU A 22 16.77 -20.59 15.43
C LEU A 22 17.10 -19.26 14.72
N ILE A 23 16.28 -18.23 14.93
CA ILE A 23 16.52 -16.88 14.40
C ILE A 23 17.81 -16.27 14.97
N MET A 24 18.14 -16.55 16.23
CA MET A 24 19.37 -16.08 16.88
C MET A 24 20.63 -16.62 16.22
N TYR A 25 20.56 -17.68 15.43
CA TYR A 25 21.66 -18.24 14.68
C TYR A 25 21.72 -17.79 13.22
N GLY A 26 20.97 -16.77 12.83
CA GLY A 26 20.99 -16.15 11.50
C GLY A 26 20.18 -16.89 10.43
N ALA A 27 19.29 -17.81 10.82
CA ALA A 27 18.30 -18.39 9.92
C ALA A 27 17.15 -17.39 9.68
N ASP A 28 16.73 -17.21 8.43
CA ASP A 28 15.52 -16.44 8.13
C ASP A 28 14.24 -17.28 8.33
N MET A 29 13.06 -16.65 8.26
CA MET A 29 11.78 -17.35 8.44
C MET A 29 11.55 -18.46 7.39
N ARG A 30 12.08 -18.31 6.19
CA ARG A 30 12.00 -19.31 5.12
C ARG A 30 12.85 -20.53 5.42
N ASP A 31 14.00 -20.32 6.03
CA ASP A 31 14.87 -21.41 6.50
C ASP A 31 14.22 -22.13 7.69
N CYS A 32 13.51 -21.41 8.57
CA CYS A 32 12.75 -22.01 9.68
C CYS A 32 11.58 -22.89 9.19
N GLU A 33 10.87 -22.50 8.14
CA GLU A 33 9.82 -23.33 7.52
C GLU A 33 10.39 -24.63 6.95
N LYS A 34 11.50 -24.56 6.21
CA LYS A 34 12.18 -25.74 5.71
C LYS A 34 12.69 -26.65 6.81
N ILE A 35 13.19 -26.09 7.91
CA ILE A 35 13.61 -26.84 9.08
C ILE A 35 12.42 -27.51 9.75
N ALA A 36 11.26 -26.86 9.83
CA ALA A 36 10.03 -27.45 10.34
C ALA A 36 9.61 -28.67 9.54
N ASP A 37 9.69 -28.60 8.21
CA ASP A 37 9.42 -29.74 7.32
C ASP A 37 10.38 -30.93 7.58
N TYR A 38 11.62 -30.65 7.88
CA TYR A 38 12.61 -31.68 8.26
C TYR A 38 12.36 -32.29 9.63
N LEU A 39 11.85 -31.51 10.59
CA LEU A 39 11.55 -31.99 11.95
C LEU A 39 10.37 -32.95 12.00
N ILE A 40 9.48 -32.91 11.02
CA ILE A 40 8.34 -33.84 10.87
C ILE A 40 8.77 -35.20 10.27
N LYS A 41 9.93 -35.29 9.62
CA LYS A 41 10.47 -36.48 9.03
C LYS A 41 11.69 -36.98 9.82
N PRO A 42 11.87 -38.28 10.04
CA PRO A 42 13.08 -38.78 10.72
C PRO A 42 14.31 -38.51 9.85
N VAL A 43 15.08 -37.50 10.23
CA VAL A 43 16.30 -37.08 9.50
C VAL A 43 17.52 -37.25 10.42
N ASN A 44 18.63 -37.67 9.80
CA ASN A 44 19.90 -37.74 10.50
C ASN A 44 20.33 -36.33 10.97
N PRO A 45 20.52 -36.14 12.32
CA PRO A 45 20.86 -34.83 12.88
C PRO A 45 22.07 -34.16 12.26
N ASN A 46 23.08 -34.94 11.85
CA ASN A 46 24.29 -34.43 11.22
C ASN A 46 24.02 -33.86 9.81
N GLN A 47 23.12 -34.47 9.05
CA GLN A 47 22.74 -33.96 7.73
C GLN A 47 21.94 -32.66 7.85
N LEU A 48 21.05 -32.59 8.84
CA LEU A 48 20.30 -31.35 9.11
C LEU A 48 21.23 -30.23 9.54
N LEU A 49 22.18 -30.50 10.44
CA LEU A 49 23.16 -29.52 10.88
C LEU A 49 24.04 -28.99 9.72
N LEU A 50 24.47 -29.89 8.82
CA LEU A 50 25.22 -29.49 7.63
C LEU A 50 24.37 -28.64 6.68
N SER A 51 23.09 -28.96 6.53
CA SER A 51 22.14 -28.20 5.71
C SER A 51 21.93 -26.79 6.29
N ILE A 52 21.74 -26.69 7.60
CA ILE A 52 21.62 -25.39 8.30
C ILE A 52 22.88 -24.57 8.12
N LYS A 53 24.06 -25.13 8.36
CA LYS A 53 25.34 -24.42 8.19
C LYS A 53 25.51 -23.93 6.75
N LYS A 54 25.16 -24.73 5.74
CA LYS A 54 25.25 -24.37 4.34
C LYS A 54 24.29 -23.23 3.98
N ASN A 55 23.07 -23.26 4.49
CA ASN A 55 22.08 -22.22 4.22
C ASN A 55 22.44 -20.90 4.91
N VAL A 56 22.88 -20.94 6.16
CA VAL A 56 23.36 -19.74 6.87
C VAL A 56 24.54 -19.10 6.14
N HIS A 57 25.50 -19.91 5.71
CA HIS A 57 26.66 -19.39 4.94
C HIS A 57 26.23 -18.79 3.60
N LYS A 58 25.32 -19.43 2.89
CA LYS A 58 24.74 -18.91 1.64
C LYS A 58 24.03 -17.58 1.84
N ASN A 59 23.24 -17.45 2.90
CA ASN A 59 22.51 -16.22 3.20
C ASN A 59 23.47 -15.06 3.56
N VAL A 60 24.58 -15.33 4.27
CA VAL A 60 25.61 -14.33 4.54
C VAL A 60 26.26 -13.83 3.24
N ILE A 61 26.62 -14.73 2.32
CA ILE A 61 27.20 -14.36 1.01
C ILE A 61 26.19 -13.54 0.18
N ILE A 62 24.93 -13.93 0.13
CA ILE A 62 23.88 -13.20 -0.58
C ILE A 62 23.71 -11.80 0.02
N SER A 63 23.68 -11.68 1.36
CA SER A 63 23.56 -10.40 2.05
C SER A 63 24.74 -9.46 1.73
N GLU A 64 25.97 -9.96 1.72
CA GLU A 64 27.16 -9.17 1.36
C GLU A 64 27.09 -8.71 -0.11
N THR A 65 26.73 -9.58 -1.04
CA THR A 65 26.58 -9.25 -2.46
C THR A 65 25.47 -8.21 -2.67
N THR A 66 24.35 -8.34 -1.98
CA THR A 66 23.24 -7.39 -2.01
C THR A 66 23.66 -6.02 -1.48
N THR A 67 24.43 -5.98 -0.39
CA THR A 67 24.97 -4.74 0.18
C THR A 67 25.88 -4.00 -0.81
N VAL A 68 26.79 -4.71 -1.48
CA VAL A 68 27.66 -4.13 -2.52
C VAL A 68 26.84 -3.62 -3.70
N GLY A 69 25.85 -4.39 -4.14
CA GLY A 69 24.92 -3.98 -5.20
C GLY A 69 24.18 -2.68 -4.89
N TYR A 70 23.68 -2.54 -3.66
CA TYR A 70 23.03 -1.30 -3.23
C TYR A 70 24.00 -0.12 -3.17
N GLN A 71 25.21 -0.31 -2.67
CA GLN A 71 26.21 0.76 -2.65
C GLN A 71 26.47 1.33 -4.06
N GLN A 72 26.52 0.47 -5.07
CA GLN A 72 26.67 0.89 -6.47
C GLN A 72 25.42 1.65 -6.98
N GLU A 73 24.23 1.20 -6.65
CA GLU A 73 22.96 1.83 -7.06
C GLU A 73 22.66 3.12 -6.30
N PHE A 74 23.14 3.27 -5.07
CA PHE A 74 22.89 4.44 -4.23
C PHE A 74 23.24 5.75 -4.93
N GLY A 75 24.42 5.81 -5.53
CA GLY A 75 24.86 6.99 -6.30
C GLY A 75 24.00 7.26 -7.52
N ARG A 76 23.59 6.22 -8.24
CA ARG A 76 22.72 6.34 -9.43
C ARG A 76 21.35 6.86 -9.08
N ILE A 77 20.72 6.29 -8.05
CA ILE A 77 19.40 6.74 -7.55
C ILE A 77 19.49 8.19 -7.06
N GLY A 78 20.56 8.53 -6.31
CA GLY A 78 20.80 9.89 -5.82
C GLY A 78 20.91 10.92 -6.96
N MET A 79 21.57 10.57 -8.04
CA MET A 79 21.64 11.42 -9.24
C MET A 79 20.28 11.56 -9.91
N GLN A 80 19.51 10.47 -10.06
CA GLN A 80 18.16 10.51 -10.64
C GLN A 80 17.22 11.41 -9.85
N ILE A 81 17.21 11.31 -8.52
CA ILE A 81 16.34 12.10 -7.64
C ILE A 81 16.56 13.61 -7.83
N ASN A 82 17.77 14.04 -8.14
CA ASN A 82 18.14 15.44 -8.31
C ASN A 82 17.94 15.97 -9.74
N ASP A 83 17.53 15.14 -10.68
CA ASP A 83 17.21 15.52 -12.05
C ASP A 83 15.75 15.96 -12.21
N SER A 84 15.44 16.52 -13.38
CA SER A 84 14.06 16.81 -13.78
C SER A 84 13.36 15.51 -14.18
N LEU A 85 12.66 14.87 -13.23
CA LEU A 85 11.99 13.62 -13.46
C LEU A 85 10.57 13.80 -14.04
N THR A 86 10.20 12.92 -14.97
CA THR A 86 8.83 12.75 -15.44
C THR A 86 8.01 11.90 -14.48
N THR A 87 6.70 11.80 -14.71
CA THR A 87 5.81 10.91 -13.96
C THR A 87 6.26 9.45 -14.05
N ASP A 88 6.69 8.99 -15.22
CA ASP A 88 7.20 7.63 -15.43
C ASP A 88 8.54 7.41 -14.72
N ASP A 89 9.44 8.39 -14.74
CA ASP A 89 10.71 8.33 -14.02
C ASP A 89 10.51 8.14 -12.52
N TRP A 90 9.55 8.83 -11.91
CA TRP A 90 9.23 8.66 -10.50
C TRP A 90 8.71 7.28 -10.17
N MET A 91 7.91 6.68 -11.04
CA MET A 91 7.49 5.28 -10.88
C MET A 91 8.69 4.34 -10.87
N GLU A 92 9.66 4.53 -11.77
CA GLU A 92 10.86 3.69 -11.84
C GLU A 92 11.77 3.89 -10.61
N VAL A 93 11.94 5.12 -10.13
CA VAL A 93 12.68 5.39 -8.89
C VAL A 93 12.02 4.69 -7.70
N TYR A 94 10.70 4.78 -7.58
CA TYR A 94 9.97 4.12 -6.49
C TYR A 94 10.11 2.60 -6.54
N LYS A 95 9.97 1.99 -7.71
CA LYS A 95 10.19 0.54 -7.90
C LYS A 95 11.58 0.11 -7.44
N LYS A 96 12.61 0.88 -7.75
CA LYS A 96 13.99 0.60 -7.31
C LYS A 96 14.15 0.71 -5.80
N LEU A 97 13.60 1.75 -5.20
CA LEU A 97 13.66 1.94 -3.74
C LEU A 97 12.93 0.81 -3.00
N VAL A 98 11.77 0.37 -3.48
CA VAL A 98 11.05 -0.78 -2.93
C VAL A 98 11.84 -2.08 -3.10
N TYR A 99 12.45 -2.28 -4.26
CA TYR A 99 13.32 -3.44 -4.50
C TYR A 99 14.43 -3.52 -3.45
N TRP A 100 15.15 -2.43 -3.22
CA TRP A 100 16.25 -2.41 -2.26
C TRP A 100 15.77 -2.49 -0.81
N GLU A 101 14.62 -1.94 -0.50
CA GLU A 101 14.01 -2.07 0.83
C GLU A 101 13.79 -3.54 1.21
N ILE A 102 13.26 -4.34 0.30
CA ILE A 102 13.02 -5.76 0.51
C ILE A 102 14.35 -6.54 0.53
N GLU A 103 15.25 -6.26 -0.40
CA GLU A 103 16.55 -6.93 -0.49
C GLU A 103 17.45 -6.66 0.73
N LEU A 104 17.40 -5.44 1.27
CA LEU A 104 18.21 -5.04 2.43
C LEU A 104 17.55 -5.32 3.78
N GLU A 105 16.35 -5.90 3.79
CA GLU A 105 15.57 -6.13 5.01
C GLU A 105 16.37 -6.89 6.08
N ASN A 106 17.18 -7.83 5.67
CA ASN A 106 18.02 -8.66 6.54
C ASN A 106 19.50 -8.22 6.56
N SER A 107 19.80 -7.03 6.02
CA SER A 107 21.17 -6.52 5.96
C SER A 107 21.61 -5.84 7.24
N GLN A 108 22.89 -5.46 7.29
CA GLN A 108 23.45 -4.71 8.40
C GLN A 108 22.75 -3.33 8.56
N VAL A 109 22.59 -2.90 9.82
CA VAL A 109 21.94 -1.63 10.20
C VAL A 109 22.41 -0.40 9.40
N PRO A 110 23.73 -0.19 9.09
CA PRO A 110 24.16 0.97 8.32
C PRO A 110 23.55 1.10 6.93
N MET A 111 23.32 -0.02 6.23
CA MET A 111 22.70 -0.02 4.91
C MET A 111 21.21 0.34 4.97
N THR A 112 20.50 -0.15 5.98
CA THR A 112 19.11 0.18 6.22
C THR A 112 18.92 1.67 6.50
N ASP A 113 19.81 2.29 7.26
CA ASP A 113 19.78 3.73 7.53
C ASP A 113 20.08 4.55 6.27
N MET A 114 21.04 4.14 5.44
CA MET A 114 21.33 4.80 4.15
C MET A 114 20.10 4.78 3.24
N LEU A 115 19.43 3.66 3.13
CA LEU A 115 18.21 3.53 2.33
C LEU A 115 17.09 4.42 2.87
N ARG A 116 16.90 4.45 4.19
CA ARG A 116 15.91 5.31 4.84
C ARG A 116 16.15 6.79 4.52
N MET A 117 17.38 7.24 4.62
CA MET A 117 17.76 8.62 4.26
C MET A 117 17.51 8.91 2.78
N GLN A 118 17.83 7.99 1.90
CA GLN A 118 17.60 8.14 0.45
C GLN A 118 16.10 8.19 0.12
N LYS A 119 15.29 7.38 0.78
CA LYS A 119 13.82 7.45 0.66
C LYS A 119 13.26 8.79 1.12
N GLN A 120 13.78 9.35 2.20
CA GLN A 120 13.39 10.69 2.67
C GLN A 120 13.77 11.78 1.65
N GLU A 121 14.98 11.71 1.10
CA GLU A 121 15.42 12.63 0.05
C GLU A 121 14.53 12.51 -1.20
N ALA A 122 14.24 11.29 -1.63
CA ALA A 122 13.34 11.03 -2.75
C ALA A 122 11.94 11.58 -2.49
N ASN A 123 11.36 11.36 -1.30
CA ASN A 123 10.05 11.89 -0.94
C ASN A 123 10.03 13.42 -0.85
N ASN A 124 11.10 14.05 -0.41
CA ASN A 124 11.22 15.52 -0.46
C ASN A 124 11.16 16.03 -1.91
N ALA A 125 11.90 15.43 -2.80
CA ALA A 125 11.89 15.78 -4.23
C ALA A 125 10.54 15.46 -4.89
N PHE A 126 9.95 14.32 -4.56
CA PHE A 126 8.63 13.91 -5.05
C PHE A 126 7.54 14.87 -4.60
N GLY A 127 7.57 15.30 -3.34
CA GLY A 127 6.63 16.30 -2.82
C GLY A 127 6.68 17.62 -3.59
N LYS A 128 7.87 18.10 -3.90
CA LYS A 128 8.07 19.31 -4.74
C LYS A 128 7.54 19.10 -6.16
N PHE A 129 7.78 17.94 -6.73
CA PHE A 129 7.27 17.56 -8.05
C PHE A 129 5.74 17.55 -8.09
N VAL A 130 5.09 16.93 -7.12
CA VAL A 130 3.62 16.91 -7.04
C VAL A 130 3.07 18.32 -6.81
N LYS A 131 3.64 19.07 -5.89
CA LYS A 131 3.25 20.46 -5.60
C LYS A 131 3.28 21.34 -6.86
N LYS A 132 4.28 21.16 -7.72
CA LYS A 132 4.42 21.89 -8.97
C LYS A 132 3.40 21.52 -10.04
N ASN A 133 3.03 20.24 -10.13
CA ASN A 133 2.31 19.70 -11.29
C ASN A 133 0.85 19.31 -11.02
N TYR A 134 0.47 19.07 -9.77
CA TYR A 134 -0.79 18.40 -9.44
C TYR A 134 -2.04 19.14 -9.95
N VAL A 135 -2.14 20.44 -9.74
CA VAL A 135 -3.31 21.23 -10.19
C VAL A 135 -3.43 21.20 -11.70
N ASP A 136 -2.31 21.28 -12.43
CA ASP A 136 -2.30 21.18 -13.89
C ASP A 136 -2.79 19.81 -14.36
N TRP A 137 -2.42 18.74 -13.68
CA TRP A 137 -2.92 17.40 -13.98
C TRP A 137 -4.44 17.30 -13.85
N ILE A 138 -5.00 17.93 -12.84
CA ILE A 138 -6.45 17.88 -12.61
C ILE A 138 -7.19 18.74 -13.64
N GLN A 139 -6.65 19.89 -13.99
CA GLN A 139 -7.26 20.81 -14.95
C GLN A 139 -7.05 20.39 -16.41
N HIS A 140 -5.99 19.66 -16.70
CA HIS A 140 -5.61 19.20 -18.05
C HIS A 140 -5.46 17.68 -18.08
N PRO A 141 -6.58 16.93 -18.08
CA PRO A 141 -6.54 15.45 -18.05
C PRO A 141 -5.72 14.82 -19.18
N GLU A 142 -5.57 15.52 -20.28
CA GLU A 142 -4.81 15.05 -21.46
C GLU A 142 -3.30 14.95 -21.23
N ILE A 143 -2.75 15.68 -20.26
CA ILE A 143 -1.31 15.70 -19.96
C ILE A 143 -0.94 14.94 -18.68
N ARG A 144 -1.95 14.51 -17.90
CA ARG A 144 -1.70 13.86 -16.61
C ARG A 144 -1.25 12.40 -16.76
N PRO A 145 -0.55 11.85 -15.77
CA PRO A 145 -0.35 10.41 -15.70
C PRO A 145 -1.69 9.70 -15.48
N LEU A 146 -1.70 8.37 -15.56
CA LEU A 146 -2.85 7.58 -15.17
C LEU A 146 -3.15 7.85 -13.69
N MET A 147 -4.36 8.31 -13.40
CA MET A 147 -4.81 8.67 -12.05
C MET A 147 -6.09 7.94 -11.66
N SER A 148 -6.50 8.06 -10.40
CA SER A 148 -7.66 7.37 -9.84
C SER A 148 -8.92 7.43 -10.71
N PRO A 149 -9.38 8.59 -11.23
CA PRO A 149 -10.59 8.62 -12.05
C PRO A 149 -10.45 7.98 -13.44
N ASP A 150 -9.24 7.67 -13.86
CA ASP A 150 -8.95 7.15 -15.20
C ASP A 150 -8.91 5.61 -15.25
N LEU A 151 -8.87 4.92 -14.09
CA LEU A 151 -8.57 3.48 -14.05
C LEU A 151 -9.57 2.63 -14.83
N PHE A 152 -10.86 2.81 -14.61
CA PHE A 152 -11.89 2.02 -15.29
C PHE A 152 -11.91 2.34 -16.80
N LYS A 153 -11.91 3.60 -17.15
CA LYS A 153 -11.94 4.04 -18.55
C LYS A 153 -10.73 3.55 -19.35
N LYS A 154 -9.53 3.63 -18.76
CA LYS A 154 -8.28 3.36 -19.49
C LYS A 154 -7.76 1.93 -19.33
N LYS A 155 -8.16 1.21 -18.27
CA LYS A 155 -7.62 -0.11 -17.94
C LYS A 155 -8.70 -1.20 -17.92
N VAL A 156 -9.83 -0.98 -17.27
CA VAL A 156 -10.84 -2.02 -17.07
C VAL A 156 -11.78 -2.14 -18.27
N PHE A 157 -12.38 -1.05 -18.70
CA PHE A 157 -13.31 -1.06 -19.82
C PHE A 157 -12.70 -1.57 -21.12
N PRO A 158 -11.46 -1.23 -21.48
CA PRO A 158 -10.84 -1.81 -22.67
C PRO A 158 -10.71 -3.34 -22.61
N MET A 159 -10.43 -3.93 -21.44
CA MET A 159 -10.42 -5.39 -21.27
C MET A 159 -11.81 -5.98 -21.52
N LEU A 160 -12.84 -5.40 -20.91
CA LEU A 160 -14.22 -5.83 -21.06
C LEU A 160 -14.73 -5.69 -22.50
N ASP A 161 -14.40 -4.59 -23.15
CA ASP A 161 -14.75 -4.34 -24.57
C ASP A 161 -14.06 -5.33 -25.52
N ASN A 162 -12.88 -5.83 -25.14
CA ASN A 162 -12.14 -6.84 -25.87
C ASN A 162 -12.65 -8.29 -25.62
N GLY A 163 -13.69 -8.43 -24.82
CA GLY A 163 -14.32 -9.72 -24.51
C GLY A 163 -13.77 -10.42 -23.28
N ASP A 164 -12.81 -9.83 -22.58
CA ASP A 164 -12.31 -10.38 -21.32
C ASP A 164 -13.36 -10.22 -20.22
N LYS A 165 -13.39 -11.17 -19.30
CA LYS A 165 -14.06 -11.06 -18.01
C LYS A 165 -13.03 -10.66 -16.97
N VAL A 166 -13.41 -9.82 -16.01
CA VAL A 166 -12.50 -9.21 -15.04
C VAL A 166 -13.01 -9.36 -13.62
N PHE A 167 -12.17 -9.88 -12.74
CA PHE A 167 -12.25 -9.65 -11.29
C PHE A 167 -11.36 -8.46 -10.94
N PHE A 168 -11.96 -7.40 -10.46
CA PHE A 168 -11.27 -6.21 -9.98
C PHE A 168 -11.20 -6.27 -8.45
N ILE A 169 -10.02 -6.58 -7.91
CA ILE A 169 -9.81 -6.75 -6.48
C ILE A 169 -9.02 -5.56 -5.96
N LEU A 170 -9.67 -4.74 -5.15
CA LEU A 170 -9.08 -3.60 -4.48
C LEU A 170 -8.80 -3.97 -3.03
N ILE A 171 -7.53 -4.06 -2.66
CA ILE A 171 -7.08 -4.26 -1.29
C ILE A 171 -6.80 -2.88 -0.71
N ASP A 172 -7.60 -2.47 0.26
CA ASP A 172 -7.51 -1.12 0.84
C ASP A 172 -6.13 -0.85 1.44
N ASN A 173 -5.56 0.31 1.13
CA ASN A 173 -4.29 0.78 1.68
C ASN A 173 -3.10 -0.19 1.45
N PHE A 174 -3.03 -0.78 0.27
CA PHE A 174 -2.07 -1.85 -0.09
C PHE A 174 -0.93 -1.30 -0.94
N ARG A 175 0.29 -1.27 -0.40
CA ARG A 175 1.46 -0.70 -1.07
C ARG A 175 2.15 -1.69 -2.01
N LEU A 176 3.02 -1.16 -2.88
CA LEU A 176 3.85 -1.95 -3.78
C LEU A 176 4.75 -2.96 -3.05
N ASP A 177 5.35 -2.57 -1.92
CA ASP A 177 6.17 -3.48 -1.12
C ASP A 177 5.37 -4.63 -0.53
N GLN A 178 4.13 -4.38 -0.12
CA GLN A 178 3.21 -5.41 0.35
C GLN A 178 2.80 -6.36 -0.78
N TRP A 179 2.53 -5.85 -1.98
CA TRP A 179 2.31 -6.68 -3.16
C TRP A 179 3.49 -7.60 -3.43
N ARG A 180 4.69 -7.07 -3.45
CA ARG A 180 5.92 -7.83 -3.72
C ARG A 180 6.22 -8.86 -2.63
N GLU A 181 5.73 -8.65 -1.42
CA GLU A 181 5.84 -9.61 -0.33
C GLU A 181 4.92 -10.84 -0.52
N VAL A 182 3.76 -10.66 -1.17
CA VAL A 182 2.75 -11.74 -1.30
C VAL A 182 2.69 -12.37 -2.69
N LYS A 183 3.27 -11.75 -3.71
CA LYS A 183 3.11 -12.20 -5.11
C LYS A 183 3.57 -13.63 -5.37
N ASP A 184 4.59 -14.12 -4.67
CA ASP A 184 5.08 -15.48 -4.82
C ASP A 184 4.02 -16.53 -4.42
N LEU A 185 3.12 -16.22 -3.51
CA LEU A 185 1.98 -17.07 -3.14
C LEU A 185 1.00 -17.29 -4.31
N LEU A 186 0.98 -16.39 -5.27
CA LEU A 186 0.13 -16.43 -6.46
C LEU A 186 0.85 -16.92 -7.71
N ALA A 187 2.18 -17.02 -7.68
CA ALA A 187 3.01 -17.31 -8.84
C ALA A 187 2.79 -18.71 -9.45
N GLU A 188 2.24 -19.64 -8.67
CA GLU A 188 1.85 -20.97 -9.16
C GLU A 188 0.65 -20.88 -10.11
N TYR A 189 -0.27 -19.95 -9.87
CA TYR A 189 -1.56 -19.85 -10.57
C TYR A 189 -1.60 -18.80 -11.65
N TYR A 190 -0.79 -17.74 -11.53
CA TYR A 190 -0.86 -16.54 -12.37
C TYR A 190 0.49 -16.08 -12.87
N THR A 191 0.46 -15.45 -14.05
CA THR A 191 1.52 -14.54 -14.50
C THR A 191 1.12 -13.10 -14.18
N PHE A 192 2.09 -12.20 -13.98
CA PHE A 192 1.86 -10.84 -13.52
C PHE A 192 2.37 -9.81 -14.53
N ASP A 193 1.57 -8.78 -14.75
CA ASP A 193 1.99 -7.52 -15.34
C ASP A 193 1.89 -6.43 -14.28
N GLU A 194 3.03 -6.04 -13.72
CA GLU A 194 3.13 -5.05 -12.65
C GLU A 194 3.26 -3.64 -13.25
N SER A 195 2.33 -2.76 -12.88
CA SER A 195 2.37 -1.34 -13.22
C SER A 195 1.99 -0.48 -12.03
N LEU A 196 2.17 0.82 -12.15
CA LEU A 196 1.77 1.81 -11.16
C LEU A 196 0.85 2.84 -11.77
N TYR A 197 0.06 3.50 -10.92
CA TYR A 197 -0.69 4.70 -11.27
C TYR A 197 -0.60 5.72 -10.12
N TYR A 198 -1.03 6.95 -10.36
CA TYR A 198 -1.02 8.02 -9.36
C TYR A 198 -2.38 8.13 -8.68
N SER A 199 -2.42 7.97 -7.35
CA SER A 199 -3.61 8.30 -6.57
C SER A 199 -3.84 9.80 -6.56
N ILE A 200 -5.12 10.20 -6.51
CA ILE A 200 -5.48 11.59 -6.27
C ILE A 200 -5.24 11.99 -4.82
N LEU A 201 -5.23 13.29 -4.56
CA LEU A 201 -5.19 13.89 -3.22
C LEU A 201 -6.60 14.31 -2.77
N PRO A 202 -6.94 14.17 -1.50
CA PRO A 202 -6.22 13.44 -0.45
C PRO A 202 -6.06 11.95 -0.76
N THR A 203 -4.94 11.37 -0.37
CA THR A 203 -4.72 9.91 -0.43
C THR A 203 -5.46 9.22 0.70
N ALA A 204 -6.75 9.31 0.64
CA ALA A 204 -7.69 8.84 1.64
C ALA A 204 -8.87 8.14 0.97
N THR A 205 -9.40 7.12 1.63
CA THR A 205 -10.42 6.22 1.08
C THR A 205 -11.64 6.95 0.54
N GLN A 206 -12.14 7.94 1.27
CA GLN A 206 -13.29 8.75 0.86
C GLN A 206 -13.10 9.40 -0.52
N TYR A 207 -11.92 9.96 -0.77
CA TYR A 207 -11.63 10.68 -2.01
C TYR A 207 -11.16 9.74 -3.12
N ALA A 208 -10.12 8.98 -2.86
CA ALA A 208 -9.45 8.17 -3.86
C ALA A 208 -10.31 7.00 -4.35
N ARG A 209 -10.94 6.25 -3.46
CA ARG A 209 -11.75 5.09 -3.85
C ARG A 209 -13.03 5.48 -4.57
N ASN A 210 -13.75 6.49 -4.07
CA ASN A 210 -14.93 7.00 -4.75
C ASN A 210 -14.60 7.56 -6.14
N SER A 211 -13.41 8.16 -6.30
CA SER A 211 -12.92 8.61 -7.60
C SER A 211 -12.66 7.45 -8.57
N ILE A 212 -12.08 6.36 -8.10
CA ILE A 212 -11.87 5.15 -8.92
C ILE A 212 -13.21 4.61 -9.43
N PHE A 213 -14.16 4.42 -8.53
CA PHE A 213 -15.43 3.77 -8.85
C PHE A 213 -16.40 4.65 -9.64
N SER A 214 -16.33 5.96 -9.46
CA SER A 214 -17.14 6.90 -10.24
C SER A 214 -16.51 7.30 -11.57
N GLY A 215 -15.19 7.25 -11.69
CA GLY A 215 -14.48 7.84 -12.83
C GLY A 215 -14.49 9.37 -12.83
N LEU A 216 -14.71 9.98 -11.66
CA LEU A 216 -14.85 11.42 -11.48
C LEU A 216 -13.94 11.91 -10.35
N MET A 217 -13.53 13.19 -10.41
CA MET A 217 -12.96 13.85 -9.25
C MET A 217 -14.04 14.07 -8.18
N PRO A 218 -13.68 14.13 -6.89
CA PRO A 218 -14.67 14.28 -5.81
C PRO A 218 -15.66 15.42 -5.97
N LEU A 219 -15.22 16.60 -6.43
CA LEU A 219 -16.11 17.73 -6.70
C LEU A 219 -17.16 17.40 -7.74
N GLN A 220 -16.79 16.66 -8.78
CA GLN A 220 -17.73 16.26 -9.83
C GLN A 220 -18.75 15.25 -9.32
N ILE A 221 -18.36 14.35 -8.40
CA ILE A 221 -19.29 13.44 -7.72
C ILE A 221 -20.33 14.25 -6.94
N GLU A 222 -19.89 15.21 -6.15
CA GLU A 222 -20.77 16.09 -5.36
C GLU A 222 -21.75 16.86 -6.26
N LYS A 223 -21.28 17.38 -7.40
CA LYS A 223 -22.12 18.16 -8.31
C LYS A 223 -23.10 17.31 -9.13
N MET A 224 -22.65 16.17 -9.63
CA MET A 224 -23.44 15.31 -10.54
C MET A 224 -24.33 14.31 -9.77
N PHE A 225 -23.86 13.83 -8.65
CA PHE A 225 -24.50 12.80 -7.83
C PHE A 225 -24.43 13.18 -6.34
N PRO A 226 -25.06 14.30 -5.93
CA PRO A 226 -24.95 14.79 -4.56
C PRO A 226 -25.43 13.78 -3.51
N GLU A 227 -26.37 12.93 -3.85
CA GLU A 227 -26.87 11.84 -2.99
C GLU A 227 -25.84 10.71 -2.77
N LEU A 228 -24.81 10.63 -3.61
CA LEU A 228 -23.77 9.61 -3.52
C LEU A 228 -22.47 10.14 -2.89
N TRP A 229 -22.39 11.43 -2.61
CA TRP A 229 -21.25 12.05 -1.93
C TRP A 229 -21.60 12.36 -0.48
N VAL A 230 -20.70 12.01 0.43
CA VAL A 230 -20.81 12.32 1.87
C VAL A 230 -19.70 13.32 2.23
N ASP A 231 -20.11 14.47 2.81
CA ASP A 231 -19.19 15.54 3.17
C ASP A 231 -18.22 15.14 4.28
N GLU A 232 -17.05 15.77 4.30
CA GLU A 232 -15.97 15.50 5.27
C GLU A 232 -16.43 15.64 6.72
N ASP A 233 -17.29 16.60 7.00
CA ASP A 233 -17.80 16.92 8.34
C ASP A 233 -19.03 16.12 8.74
N SER A 234 -19.58 15.29 7.84
CA SER A 234 -20.72 14.40 8.16
C SER A 234 -20.27 13.22 9.04
N GLU A 235 -21.15 12.81 9.94
CA GLU A 235 -20.96 11.60 10.76
C GLU A 235 -21.28 10.30 9.99
N GLU A 236 -21.89 10.39 8.82
CA GLU A 236 -22.21 9.24 7.99
C GLU A 236 -20.95 8.55 7.42
N GLY A 237 -21.08 7.27 7.11
CA GLY A 237 -20.03 6.51 6.44
C GLY A 237 -19.71 7.08 5.06
N LYS A 238 -18.42 7.32 4.78
CA LYS A 238 -17.94 8.01 3.58
C LYS A 238 -17.90 7.14 2.32
N ASN A 239 -17.94 5.82 2.48
CA ASN A 239 -17.74 4.86 1.38
C ASN A 239 -18.88 3.83 1.33
N LEU A 240 -20.14 4.27 1.47
CA LEU A 240 -21.31 3.42 1.41
C LEU A 240 -21.91 3.31 0.00
N ASN A 241 -21.49 4.18 -0.92
CA ASN A 241 -22.12 4.34 -2.24
C ASN A 241 -21.21 3.84 -3.40
N GLU A 242 -20.27 2.95 -3.12
CA GLU A 242 -19.31 2.48 -4.11
C GLU A 242 -19.98 1.73 -5.27
N ALA A 243 -20.91 0.82 -4.97
CA ALA A 243 -21.66 0.10 -6.01
C ALA A 243 -22.51 1.03 -6.90
N PRO A 244 -23.31 1.96 -6.37
CA PRO A 244 -24.00 2.96 -7.18
C PRO A 244 -23.05 3.82 -8.03
N LEU A 245 -21.87 4.19 -7.50
CA LEU A 245 -20.89 4.95 -8.26
C LEU A 245 -20.33 4.17 -9.45
N ILE A 246 -20.06 2.87 -9.29
CA ILE A 246 -19.66 2.00 -10.41
C ILE A 246 -20.77 1.97 -11.47
N GLN A 247 -22.02 1.83 -11.06
CA GLN A 247 -23.15 1.81 -11.96
C GLN A 247 -23.25 3.11 -12.78
N THR A 248 -23.09 4.26 -12.13
CA THR A 248 -23.10 5.55 -12.81
C THR A 248 -21.97 5.68 -13.83
N GLN A 249 -20.78 5.16 -13.53
CA GLN A 249 -19.65 5.17 -14.42
C GLN A 249 -19.92 4.32 -15.67
N ILE A 250 -20.40 3.09 -15.50
CA ILE A 250 -20.76 2.20 -16.59
C ILE A 250 -21.80 2.87 -17.51
N GLU A 251 -22.84 3.47 -16.95
CA GLU A 251 -23.89 4.15 -17.70
C GLU A 251 -23.41 5.38 -18.45
N ARG A 252 -22.57 6.22 -17.82
CA ARG A 252 -22.02 7.43 -18.48
C ARG A 252 -21.17 7.09 -19.70
N PHE A 253 -20.47 5.96 -19.68
CA PHE A 253 -19.69 5.48 -20.81
C PHE A 253 -20.52 4.63 -21.78
N ARG A 254 -21.85 4.57 -21.58
CA ARG A 254 -22.79 3.84 -22.45
C ARG A 254 -22.45 2.36 -22.58
N LYS A 255 -21.93 1.78 -21.50
CA LYS A 255 -21.61 0.35 -21.41
C LYS A 255 -22.77 -0.41 -20.77
N LYS A 256 -22.84 -1.72 -21.04
CA LYS A 256 -23.89 -2.61 -20.53
C LYS A 256 -23.27 -3.86 -19.90
N TYR A 257 -22.21 -3.69 -19.12
CA TYR A 257 -21.59 -4.81 -18.44
C TYR A 257 -22.47 -5.31 -17.30
N THR A 258 -22.56 -6.64 -17.18
CA THR A 258 -23.07 -7.26 -15.96
C THR A 258 -21.97 -7.19 -14.91
N PHE A 259 -22.27 -6.65 -13.73
CA PHE A 259 -21.29 -6.54 -12.67
C PHE A 259 -21.86 -6.88 -11.30
N SER A 260 -21.01 -7.28 -10.39
CA SER A 260 -21.27 -7.40 -8.97
C SER A 260 -20.27 -6.59 -8.15
N TYR A 261 -20.65 -6.24 -6.94
CA TYR A 261 -19.81 -5.53 -5.99
C TYR A 261 -19.89 -6.20 -4.63
N HIS A 262 -18.72 -6.48 -4.03
CA HIS A 262 -18.62 -7.12 -2.72
C HIS A 262 -17.55 -6.41 -1.89
N LYS A 263 -17.90 -6.06 -0.66
CA LYS A 263 -16.99 -5.44 0.29
C LYS A 263 -16.78 -6.36 1.49
N VAL A 264 -15.55 -6.79 1.70
CA VAL A 264 -15.15 -7.74 2.74
C VAL A 264 -14.57 -6.97 3.91
N HIS A 265 -15.28 -6.98 5.05
CA HIS A 265 -14.87 -6.32 6.28
C HIS A 265 -14.24 -7.27 7.29
N ASP A 266 -14.61 -8.55 7.24
CA ASP A 266 -14.20 -9.55 8.21
C ASP A 266 -14.14 -10.97 7.58
N SER A 267 -13.68 -11.93 8.36
CA SER A 267 -13.54 -13.31 7.90
C SER A 267 -14.86 -13.98 7.55
N GLN A 268 -15.95 -13.66 8.24
CA GLN A 268 -17.28 -14.25 7.94
C GLN A 268 -17.79 -13.81 6.58
N TYR A 269 -17.58 -12.54 6.23
CA TYR A 269 -17.97 -12.04 4.92
C TYR A 269 -17.10 -12.62 3.81
N ASN A 270 -15.82 -12.85 4.09
CA ASN A 270 -14.92 -13.53 3.15
C ASN A 270 -15.39 -14.98 2.87
N ASP A 271 -15.78 -15.73 3.90
CA ASP A 271 -16.32 -17.08 3.73
C ASP A 271 -17.60 -17.10 2.89
N LYS A 272 -18.51 -16.13 3.11
CA LYS A 272 -19.69 -15.96 2.27
C LYS A 272 -19.33 -15.69 0.83
N LEU A 273 -18.35 -14.81 0.56
CA LEU A 273 -17.88 -14.49 -0.78
C LEU A 273 -17.31 -15.74 -1.46
N LEU A 274 -16.48 -16.52 -0.77
CA LEU A 274 -15.94 -17.77 -1.30
C LEU A 274 -17.04 -18.74 -1.74
N ASN A 275 -18.11 -18.85 -0.98
CA ASN A 275 -19.23 -19.72 -1.27
C ASN A 275 -20.08 -19.24 -2.46
N ILE A 276 -20.15 -17.95 -2.72
CA ILE A 276 -20.96 -17.42 -3.84
C ILE A 276 -20.15 -17.26 -5.14
N VAL A 277 -18.83 -17.46 -5.14
CA VAL A 277 -18.00 -17.34 -6.35
C VAL A 277 -18.62 -18.07 -7.56
N PRO A 278 -19.14 -19.31 -7.47
CA PRO A 278 -19.75 -19.96 -8.62
C PRO A 278 -20.91 -19.17 -9.23
N SER A 279 -21.70 -18.47 -8.41
CA SER A 279 -22.81 -17.64 -8.87
C SER A 279 -22.38 -16.34 -9.56
N LEU A 280 -21.12 -15.93 -9.40
CA LEU A 280 -20.55 -14.72 -10.01
C LEU A 280 -19.98 -14.94 -11.41
N LEU A 281 -19.83 -16.19 -11.82
CA LEU A 281 -19.11 -16.54 -13.07
C LEU A 281 -19.88 -16.17 -14.35
N HIS A 282 -21.12 -15.70 -14.25
CA HIS A 282 -21.87 -15.14 -15.37
C HIS A 282 -21.62 -13.65 -15.58
N ASN A 283 -21.10 -12.94 -14.58
CA ASN A 283 -20.81 -11.52 -14.70
C ASN A 283 -19.54 -11.28 -15.52
N GLN A 284 -19.55 -10.19 -16.28
CA GLN A 284 -18.36 -9.72 -17.01
C GLN A 284 -17.36 -9.05 -16.08
N LEU A 285 -17.85 -8.37 -15.04
CA LEU A 285 -17.05 -7.66 -14.05
C LEU A 285 -17.51 -8.02 -12.63
N ASN A 286 -16.58 -8.47 -11.81
CA ASN A 286 -16.81 -8.62 -10.38
C ASN A 286 -15.83 -7.74 -9.62
N VAL A 287 -16.36 -6.82 -8.82
CA VAL A 287 -15.56 -5.91 -7.99
C VAL A 287 -15.57 -6.39 -6.55
N VAL A 288 -14.40 -6.56 -5.99
CA VAL A 288 -14.21 -6.99 -4.60
C VAL A 288 -13.30 -5.99 -3.90
N VAL A 289 -13.75 -5.48 -2.77
CA VAL A 289 -12.98 -4.61 -1.88
C VAL A 289 -12.63 -5.36 -0.60
N LEU A 290 -11.34 -5.44 -0.28
CA LEU A 290 -10.82 -6.11 0.91
C LEU A 290 -10.24 -5.07 1.88
N ASN A 291 -10.83 -4.92 3.04
CA ASN A 291 -10.50 -3.83 3.99
C ASN A 291 -9.43 -4.19 5.03
N PHE A 292 -8.88 -5.39 5.02
CA PHE A 292 -8.03 -5.84 6.13
C PHE A 292 -6.76 -5.01 6.32
N VAL A 293 -6.08 -4.63 5.24
CA VAL A 293 -4.79 -3.91 5.35
C VAL A 293 -4.99 -2.53 5.97
N ASP A 294 -6.08 -1.85 5.62
CA ASP A 294 -6.46 -0.59 6.25
C ASP A 294 -6.80 -0.79 7.74
N MET A 295 -7.60 -1.80 8.05
CA MET A 295 -7.91 -2.16 9.45
C MET A 295 -6.64 -2.43 10.26
N LEU A 296 -5.65 -3.12 9.69
CA LEU A 296 -4.38 -3.37 10.34
C LEU A 296 -3.59 -2.08 10.61
N SER A 297 -3.58 -1.14 9.67
CA SER A 297 -2.94 0.17 9.82
C SER A 297 -3.56 1.00 10.95
N HIS A 298 -4.88 1.06 10.99
CA HIS A 298 -5.62 1.77 12.04
C HIS A 298 -5.48 1.09 13.40
N ALA A 299 -5.56 -0.24 13.45
CA ALA A 299 -5.40 -1.01 14.68
C ALA A 299 -4.01 -0.81 15.33
N ARG A 300 -2.96 -0.61 14.53
CA ARG A 300 -1.63 -0.25 15.05
C ARG A 300 -1.62 1.06 15.81
N THR A 301 -2.39 2.03 15.34
CA THR A 301 -2.51 3.34 15.99
C THR A 301 -3.30 3.24 17.29
N GLU A 302 -4.32 2.40 17.33
CA GLU A 302 -5.26 2.29 18.44
C GLU A 302 -4.90 1.20 19.45
N ASN A 303 -4.34 0.07 19.02
CA ASN A 303 -4.02 -1.08 19.86
C ASN A 303 -2.52 -1.18 20.13
N LYS A 304 -2.15 -1.01 21.40
CA LYS A 304 -0.75 -1.06 21.85
C LYS A 304 -0.04 -2.36 21.46
N MET A 305 -0.71 -3.49 21.58
CA MET A 305 -0.11 -4.80 21.29
C MET A 305 0.19 -4.95 19.79
N ILE A 306 -0.73 -4.56 18.91
CA ILE A 306 -0.51 -4.57 17.46
C ILE A 306 0.58 -3.56 17.08
N ARG A 307 0.61 -2.40 17.74
CA ARG A 307 1.67 -1.41 17.57
C ARG A 307 3.06 -1.98 17.91
N GLU A 308 3.16 -2.72 18.99
CA GLU A 308 4.42 -3.38 19.41
C GLU A 308 4.85 -4.46 18.42
N LEU A 309 3.92 -5.26 17.91
CA LEU A 309 4.20 -6.32 16.93
C LEU A 309 4.60 -5.79 15.54
N ALA A 310 4.12 -4.63 15.15
CA ALA A 310 4.34 -4.05 13.83
C ALA A 310 5.19 -2.75 13.87
N GLN A 311 6.26 -2.76 14.67
CA GLN A 311 7.11 -1.57 14.89
C GLN A 311 7.96 -1.16 13.68
N SER A 312 8.15 -2.04 12.71
CA SER A 312 8.98 -1.79 11.54
C SER A 312 8.22 -2.03 10.24
N GLU A 313 8.74 -1.49 9.15
CA GLU A 313 8.24 -1.75 7.80
C GLU A 313 8.27 -3.26 7.47
N ALA A 314 9.36 -3.95 7.85
CA ALA A 314 9.50 -5.39 7.67
C ALA A 314 8.43 -6.19 8.43
N ALA A 315 8.15 -5.85 9.67
CA ALA A 315 7.11 -6.48 10.47
C ALA A 315 5.72 -6.23 9.87
N TYR A 316 5.47 -5.04 9.35
CA TYR A 316 4.22 -4.71 8.66
C TYR A 316 4.02 -5.56 7.40
N ARG A 317 5.06 -5.76 6.59
CA ARG A 317 5.03 -6.66 5.43
C ARG A 317 4.77 -8.12 5.84
N SER A 318 5.42 -8.60 6.88
CA SER A 318 5.20 -9.96 7.41
C SER A 318 3.76 -10.18 7.86
N LEU A 319 3.16 -9.22 8.55
CA LEU A 319 1.75 -9.28 8.96
C LEU A 319 0.81 -9.30 7.75
N THR A 320 1.10 -8.52 6.73
CA THR A 320 0.34 -8.53 5.46
C THR A 320 0.40 -9.90 4.79
N ARG A 321 1.58 -10.51 4.71
CA ARG A 321 1.76 -11.85 4.16
C ARG A 321 0.97 -12.90 4.95
N SER A 322 1.05 -12.87 6.26
CA SER A 322 0.32 -13.78 7.14
C SER A 322 -1.20 -13.65 6.94
N TRP A 323 -1.71 -12.44 6.89
CA TRP A 323 -3.11 -12.20 6.57
C TRP A 323 -3.50 -12.77 5.22
N PHE A 324 -2.75 -12.45 4.19
CA PHE A 324 -3.04 -12.89 2.82
C PHE A 324 -3.12 -14.41 2.73
N GLN A 325 -2.21 -15.10 3.41
CA GLN A 325 -2.11 -16.55 3.41
C GLN A 325 -3.20 -17.24 4.23
N HIS A 326 -3.62 -16.66 5.35
CA HIS A 326 -4.48 -17.33 6.34
C HIS A 326 -5.91 -16.79 6.43
N SER A 327 -6.24 -15.67 5.81
CA SER A 327 -7.57 -15.03 5.91
C SER A 327 -8.60 -15.49 4.89
N GLY A 328 -8.28 -16.48 4.03
CA GLY A 328 -9.12 -16.85 2.89
C GLY A 328 -8.92 -15.98 1.65
N THR A 329 -8.12 -14.94 1.71
CA THR A 329 -7.81 -14.10 0.54
C THR A 329 -7.07 -14.89 -0.54
N LEU A 330 -6.05 -15.64 -0.15
CA LEU A 330 -5.35 -16.54 -1.08
C LEU A 330 -6.30 -17.56 -1.70
N GLU A 331 -7.22 -18.12 -0.92
CA GLU A 331 -8.22 -19.08 -1.40
C GLU A 331 -9.16 -18.44 -2.44
N LEU A 332 -9.52 -17.16 -2.28
CA LEU A 332 -10.31 -16.45 -3.28
C LEU A 332 -9.59 -16.44 -4.64
N PHE A 333 -8.31 -16.07 -4.66
CA PHE A 333 -7.51 -16.07 -5.89
C PHE A 333 -7.40 -17.49 -6.50
N LYS A 334 -7.24 -18.50 -5.68
CA LYS A 334 -7.21 -19.90 -6.15
C LYS A 334 -8.53 -20.32 -6.78
N ARG A 335 -9.67 -19.96 -6.18
CA ARG A 335 -11.00 -20.33 -6.69
C ARG A 335 -11.36 -19.65 -8.00
N ILE A 336 -10.91 -18.42 -8.21
CA ILE A 336 -11.17 -17.72 -9.48
C ILE A 336 -10.14 -18.06 -10.56
N ALA A 337 -9.02 -18.66 -10.21
CA ALA A 337 -8.05 -19.16 -11.18
C ALA A 337 -8.67 -20.23 -12.07
N GLY A 338 -8.44 -20.16 -13.37
CA GLY A 338 -8.99 -21.13 -14.34
C GLY A 338 -10.48 -20.97 -14.64
N LYS A 339 -11.13 -19.90 -14.15
CA LYS A 339 -12.56 -19.61 -14.42
C LYS A 339 -12.76 -18.65 -15.60
N GLY A 340 -11.71 -18.34 -16.34
CA GLY A 340 -11.77 -17.50 -17.52
C GLY A 340 -11.75 -16.00 -17.25
N TYR A 341 -11.28 -15.59 -16.09
CA TYR A 341 -11.16 -14.17 -15.70
C TYR A 341 -9.71 -13.69 -15.75
N LYS A 342 -9.52 -12.47 -16.23
CA LYS A 342 -8.35 -11.67 -15.85
C LYS A 342 -8.58 -11.09 -14.46
N VAL A 343 -7.55 -11.05 -13.65
CA VAL A 343 -7.64 -10.55 -12.27
C VAL A 343 -6.79 -9.30 -12.13
N ILE A 344 -7.39 -8.22 -11.69
CA ILE A 344 -6.70 -6.98 -11.34
C ILE A 344 -6.57 -6.94 -9.82
N VAL A 345 -5.35 -6.70 -9.33
CA VAL A 345 -5.07 -6.36 -7.94
C VAL A 345 -4.57 -4.93 -7.88
N THR A 346 -5.23 -4.11 -7.12
CA THR A 346 -4.85 -2.71 -6.93
C THR A 346 -5.27 -2.22 -5.55
N THR A 347 -5.04 -0.95 -5.29
CA THR A 347 -5.51 -0.24 -4.10
C THR A 347 -5.91 1.18 -4.46
N ASP A 348 -6.49 1.89 -3.53
CA ASP A 348 -6.90 3.30 -3.68
C ASP A 348 -5.78 4.27 -3.30
N HIS A 349 -5.02 3.98 -2.28
CA HIS A 349 -3.87 4.76 -1.79
C HIS A 349 -2.95 3.86 -0.96
N GLY A 350 -1.77 4.34 -0.68
CA GLY A 350 -0.86 3.71 0.26
C GLY A 350 -0.81 4.43 1.61
N THR A 351 0.23 4.15 2.36
CA THR A 351 0.47 4.69 3.70
C THR A 351 1.96 4.89 3.93
N ILE A 352 2.31 5.86 4.77
CA ILE A 352 3.69 6.16 5.13
C ILE A 352 3.86 6.17 6.65
N ARG A 353 5.00 5.68 7.10
CA ARG A 353 5.39 5.78 8.51
C ARG A 353 5.87 7.19 8.81
N VAL A 354 5.15 7.90 9.67
CA VAL A 354 5.41 9.29 9.99
C VAL A 354 6.31 9.43 11.21
N ASP A 355 7.19 10.43 11.21
CA ASP A 355 8.09 10.68 12.34
C ASP A 355 8.36 12.17 12.61
N ASN A 356 8.00 13.07 11.70
CA ASN A 356 8.28 14.51 11.82
C ASN A 356 7.00 15.31 12.04
N PRO A 357 6.79 15.87 13.25
CA PRO A 357 5.59 16.66 13.55
C PRO A 357 5.66 18.07 12.96
N GLU A 358 4.57 18.49 12.31
CA GLU A 358 4.33 19.86 11.87
C GLU A 358 3.17 20.47 12.64
N LYS A 359 3.40 21.65 13.21
CA LYS A 359 2.35 22.37 13.94
C LYS A 359 1.33 22.96 12.99
N VAL A 360 0.07 22.61 13.20
CA VAL A 360 -1.07 23.17 12.48
C VAL A 360 -2.14 23.59 13.46
N ILE A 361 -2.70 24.77 13.24
CA ILE A 361 -3.83 25.30 14.00
C ILE A 361 -5.01 25.35 13.05
N GLY A 362 -6.18 24.93 13.51
CA GLY A 362 -7.43 24.98 12.75
C GLY A 362 -8.62 25.14 13.67
N ASP A 363 -9.78 25.41 13.09
CA ASP A 363 -11.05 25.46 13.80
C ASP A 363 -11.44 24.09 14.35
N LYS A 364 -12.35 24.10 15.32
CA LYS A 364 -12.93 22.87 15.89
C LYS A 364 -13.61 21.95 14.85
N ASN A 365 -14.00 22.49 13.71
CA ASN A 365 -14.62 21.75 12.60
C ASN A 365 -13.59 21.19 11.60
N THR A 366 -12.29 21.40 11.84
CA THR A 366 -11.24 20.83 11.03
C THR A 366 -11.21 19.31 11.22
N ASN A 367 -11.01 18.55 10.14
CA ASN A 367 -10.94 17.09 10.18
C ASN A 367 -9.77 16.59 11.05
N THR A 368 -9.86 15.33 11.45
CA THR A 368 -8.90 14.71 12.39
C THR A 368 -7.72 14.00 11.72
N ASN A 369 -7.71 13.88 10.39
CA ASN A 369 -6.62 13.21 9.68
C ASN A 369 -5.27 13.91 9.92
N LEU A 370 -4.18 13.15 10.01
CA LEU A 370 -2.85 13.66 10.33
C LEU A 370 -2.01 14.03 9.10
N ARG A 371 -2.44 13.64 7.90
CA ARG A 371 -1.69 13.89 6.67
C ARG A 371 -2.35 14.92 5.76
N TYR A 372 -3.61 15.24 5.99
CA TYR A 372 -4.27 16.37 5.32
C TYR A 372 -5.25 17.06 6.27
N LYS A 373 -5.43 18.32 6.07
CA LYS A 373 -6.45 19.11 6.79
C LYS A 373 -7.32 19.87 5.79
N VAL A 374 -8.60 19.90 6.05
CA VAL A 374 -9.57 20.74 5.34
C VAL A 374 -10.35 21.56 6.35
N GLY A 375 -10.40 22.86 6.14
CA GLY A 375 -11.10 23.76 7.06
C GLY A 375 -10.80 25.23 6.81
N LYS A 376 -11.46 26.07 7.61
CA LYS A 376 -11.22 27.51 7.67
C LYS A 376 -10.07 27.83 8.62
N ASN A 377 -9.48 29.00 8.44
CA ASN A 377 -8.52 29.58 9.39
C ASN A 377 -7.36 28.64 9.74
N LEU A 378 -6.94 27.82 8.79
CA LEU A 378 -5.78 26.96 8.95
C LEU A 378 -4.51 27.82 9.03
N ASN A 379 -3.75 27.66 10.10
CA ASN A 379 -2.45 28.32 10.29
C ASN A 379 -1.35 27.26 10.28
N TYR A 380 -0.40 27.43 9.39
CA TYR A 380 0.68 26.50 9.08
C TYR A 380 1.83 27.23 8.39
N ASN A 381 2.99 26.58 8.29
CA ASN A 381 4.09 27.09 7.47
C ASN A 381 3.89 26.66 6.00
N PRO A 382 3.66 27.61 5.06
CA PRO A 382 3.40 27.27 3.67
C PRO A 382 4.54 26.53 2.96
N LYS A 383 5.77 26.63 3.47
CA LYS A 383 6.94 25.96 2.90
C LYS A 383 6.94 24.45 3.18
N ASP A 384 6.30 24.03 4.26
CA ASP A 384 6.36 22.66 4.76
C ASP A 384 5.16 21.83 4.29
N VAL A 385 4.20 22.43 3.60
CA VAL A 385 2.97 21.77 3.14
C VAL A 385 2.67 22.06 1.67
N PHE A 386 1.82 21.24 1.07
CA PHE A 386 1.15 21.60 -0.17
C PHE A 386 -0.23 22.17 0.18
N ASP A 387 -0.43 23.47 0.01
CA ASP A 387 -1.72 24.13 0.26
C ASP A 387 -2.50 24.33 -1.05
N ILE A 388 -3.79 24.00 -0.99
CA ILE A 388 -4.75 24.24 -2.07
C ILE A 388 -5.78 25.25 -1.54
N ARG A 389 -5.62 26.50 -1.98
CA ARG A 389 -6.48 27.62 -1.57
C ARG A 389 -7.81 27.64 -2.30
N PHE A 390 -7.84 27.08 -3.51
CA PHE A 390 -9.01 26.97 -4.37
C PHE A 390 -9.30 25.50 -4.64
N PRO A 391 -10.02 24.81 -3.75
CA PRO A 391 -10.26 23.37 -3.85
C PRO A 391 -10.90 22.92 -5.16
N ASP A 392 -11.77 23.75 -5.74
CA ASP A 392 -12.43 23.50 -7.02
C ASP A 392 -11.42 23.29 -8.17
N LYS A 393 -10.30 23.99 -8.17
CA LYS A 393 -9.24 23.83 -9.17
C LYS A 393 -8.50 22.50 -9.06
N ALA A 394 -8.53 21.91 -7.89
CA ALA A 394 -7.97 20.58 -7.63
C ALA A 394 -9.04 19.46 -7.64
N GLY A 395 -10.24 19.75 -8.11
CA GLY A 395 -11.33 18.79 -8.18
C GLY A 395 -11.89 18.37 -6.82
N LEU A 396 -11.76 19.22 -5.80
CA LEU A 396 -12.13 18.93 -4.42
C LEU A 396 -13.36 19.73 -3.98
N PRO A 397 -14.30 19.12 -3.26
CA PRO A 397 -15.42 19.83 -2.64
C PRO A 397 -14.94 20.69 -1.48
N SER A 398 -15.67 21.76 -1.22
CA SER A 398 -15.39 22.70 -0.15
C SER A 398 -16.58 22.76 0.80
N PRO A 399 -16.42 22.42 2.10
CA PRO A 399 -17.51 22.55 3.07
C PRO A 399 -18.09 23.97 3.16
N ASN A 400 -17.26 24.95 2.87
CA ASN A 400 -17.66 26.35 2.75
C ASN A 400 -16.67 27.14 1.89
N LEU A 401 -17.05 28.37 1.49
CA LEU A 401 -16.30 29.20 0.56
C LEU A 401 -14.88 29.58 1.01
N SER A 402 -14.60 29.55 2.30
CA SER A 402 -13.29 29.92 2.86
C SER A 402 -12.45 28.71 3.27
N SER A 403 -12.92 27.49 3.05
CA SER A 403 -12.16 26.27 3.31
C SER A 403 -11.04 26.08 2.30
N LYS A 404 -9.92 25.61 2.80
CA LYS A 404 -8.79 25.17 1.98
C LYS A 404 -8.30 23.80 2.45
N TYR A 405 -7.51 23.17 1.61
CA TYR A 405 -6.84 21.90 1.92
C TYR A 405 -5.36 22.13 2.08
N ILE A 406 -4.76 21.45 3.05
CA ILE A 406 -3.32 21.32 3.17
C ILE A 406 -2.93 19.86 3.25
N PHE A 407 -1.82 19.51 2.62
CA PHE A 407 -1.28 18.16 2.57
C PHE A 407 0.11 18.13 3.17
N ALA A 408 0.35 17.18 4.07
CA ALA A 408 1.68 16.86 4.53
C ALA A 408 2.48 16.23 3.38
N MET A 409 3.77 16.49 3.38
CA MET A 409 4.73 15.91 2.44
C MET A 409 5.73 15.06 3.22
N ASN A 410 6.49 14.21 2.49
CA ASN A 410 7.48 13.34 3.09
C ASN A 410 6.86 12.50 4.24
N ASN A 411 7.53 12.37 5.36
CA ASN A 411 7.09 11.66 6.56
C ASN A 411 6.55 12.58 7.67
N ASP A 412 6.06 13.75 7.29
CA ASP A 412 5.48 14.73 8.22
C ASP A 412 4.08 14.30 8.67
N PHE A 413 3.69 14.71 9.86
CA PHE A 413 2.31 14.61 10.35
C PHE A 413 1.89 15.85 11.10
N PHE A 414 0.62 16.20 10.99
CA PHE A 414 0.08 17.41 11.59
C PHE A 414 -0.28 17.20 13.05
N ALA A 415 0.14 18.12 13.91
CA ALA A 415 -0.15 18.11 15.33
C ALA A 415 -0.64 19.48 15.79
N TYR A 416 -1.70 19.50 16.61
CA TYR A 416 -2.17 20.72 17.24
C TYR A 416 -1.26 21.14 18.40
N PRO A 417 -1.15 22.45 18.70
CA PRO A 417 -0.33 22.94 19.81
C PRO A 417 -0.79 22.43 21.18
N ASN A 418 -2.09 22.19 21.37
CA ASN A 418 -2.64 21.70 22.63
C ASN A 418 -2.23 20.24 22.85
N ASN A 419 -1.64 19.94 24.02
CA ASN A 419 -1.08 18.62 24.35
C ASN A 419 -0.08 18.11 23.28
N TYR A 420 0.66 19.01 22.67
CA TYR A 420 1.54 18.74 21.55
C TYR A 420 2.48 17.55 21.79
N ASN A 421 3.21 17.56 22.90
CA ASN A 421 4.18 16.52 23.20
C ASN A 421 3.53 15.15 23.37
N TYR A 422 2.33 15.10 23.94
CA TYR A 422 1.58 13.86 24.09
C TYR A 422 1.19 13.29 22.71
N TYR A 423 0.60 14.08 21.85
CA TYR A 423 0.16 13.65 20.52
C TYR A 423 1.34 13.33 19.61
N VAL A 424 2.43 14.08 19.68
CA VAL A 424 3.66 13.78 18.95
C VAL A 424 4.21 12.41 19.34
N SER A 425 4.31 12.12 20.64
CA SER A 425 4.76 10.81 21.11
C SER A 425 3.81 9.68 20.73
N TYR A 426 2.50 9.96 20.72
CA TYR A 426 1.48 8.96 20.37
C TYR A 426 1.51 8.58 18.89
N TYR A 427 1.64 9.56 17.99
CA TYR A 427 1.56 9.33 16.55
C TYR A 427 2.89 9.10 15.86
N LYS A 428 4.00 9.46 16.48
CA LYS A 428 5.33 9.21 15.93
C LYS A 428 5.54 7.72 15.67
N ASN A 429 6.09 7.40 14.49
CA ASN A 429 6.32 6.03 14.03
C ASN A 429 5.04 5.21 13.80
N THR A 430 3.91 5.86 13.55
CA THR A 430 2.68 5.22 13.10
C THR A 430 2.53 5.35 11.58
N PHE A 431 1.72 4.48 10.98
CA PHE A 431 1.39 4.54 9.55
C PHE A 431 0.18 5.43 9.36
N GLN A 432 0.32 6.41 8.49
CA GLN A 432 -0.71 7.40 8.19
C GLN A 432 -0.83 7.57 6.67
N HIS A 433 -1.98 8.06 6.21
CA HIS A 433 -2.25 8.37 4.82
C HIS A 433 -3.12 9.64 4.69
N GLY A 434 -3.15 10.20 3.50
CA GLY A 434 -3.90 11.42 3.20
C GLY A 434 -3.07 12.48 2.52
N GLY A 435 -1.74 12.40 2.61
CA GLY A 435 -0.81 13.39 2.08
C GLY A 435 -0.02 12.92 0.88
N ILE A 436 1.16 13.49 0.72
CA ILE A 436 2.04 13.30 -0.43
C ILE A 436 3.29 12.54 -0.02
N SER A 437 3.41 11.34 -0.55
CA SER A 437 4.61 10.52 -0.55
C SER A 437 4.54 9.54 -1.71
N MET A 438 5.65 8.97 -2.11
CA MET A 438 5.64 7.90 -3.12
C MET A 438 4.80 6.72 -2.64
N GLU A 439 4.90 6.37 -1.35
CA GLU A 439 4.16 5.25 -0.73
C GLU A 439 2.64 5.45 -0.77
N GLU A 440 2.17 6.69 -0.61
CA GLU A 440 0.74 7.02 -0.62
C GLU A 440 0.17 7.19 -2.03
N MET A 441 0.97 7.70 -2.99
CA MET A 441 0.49 8.12 -4.30
C MET A 441 0.86 7.20 -5.46
N LEU A 442 1.99 6.49 -5.40
CA LEU A 442 2.43 5.58 -6.46
C LEU A 442 1.91 4.17 -6.17
N ILE A 443 0.83 3.83 -6.82
CA ILE A 443 -0.07 2.74 -6.43
C ILE A 443 0.11 1.53 -7.34
N PRO A 444 0.25 0.31 -6.78
CA PRO A 444 0.35 -0.90 -7.60
C PRO A 444 -0.94 -1.17 -8.36
N PHE A 445 -0.79 -1.48 -9.62
CA PHE A 445 -1.85 -1.97 -10.51
C PHE A 445 -1.35 -3.20 -11.23
N ILE A 446 -1.79 -4.35 -10.78
CA ILE A 446 -1.29 -5.65 -11.23
C ILE A 446 -2.37 -6.33 -12.06
N THR A 447 -2.05 -6.63 -13.30
CA THR A 447 -2.90 -7.47 -14.16
C THR A 447 -2.38 -8.88 -14.10
N MET A 448 -3.23 -9.81 -13.67
CA MET A 448 -2.89 -11.21 -13.53
C MET A 448 -3.63 -12.04 -14.57
N THR A 449 -2.90 -12.89 -15.25
CA THR A 449 -3.43 -13.85 -16.21
C THR A 449 -3.14 -15.27 -15.70
N VAL A 450 -4.13 -16.16 -15.78
CA VAL A 450 -3.97 -17.56 -15.37
C VAL A 450 -2.94 -18.26 -16.25
N LYS A 451 -2.07 -19.08 -15.62
CA LYS A 451 -1.09 -19.92 -16.32
C LYS A 451 -1.75 -21.05 -17.10
#